data_232ac9dbad661c780d89bee4dc935c8f
#
_entry.id   232ac9dbad661c780d89bee4dc935c8f
#
_cell.length_a   1.000
_cell.length_b   1.000
_cell.length_c   1.000
_cell.angle_alpha   90.00
_cell.angle_beta   90.00
_cell.angle_gamma   90.00
#
_symmetry.space_group_name_H-M   'P 1'
#
loop_
_entity.id
_entity.type
_entity.pdbx_description
1 polymer ?
#
loop_
_entity_poly.entity_id
_entity_poly.type
_entity_poly.pdbx_seq_one_letter_code
_entity_poly.pdbx_strand_id
1 'polypeptide(L)'
;DVAARRALAHAWLALGEAPEAAAIAQDLLSRSPVDQEAAAALATAWRLAGDARYRDLCDYAALVGVHTIDTPRGWTSLTTYLDELRGALNELHVLRAHPIEQSLRGGTQTSQNLLMADHPAVTAFFQAVEGPIRAYRQAIGQGPDLFRARNGAGHRVLGAWSVRLQPNGFHVDHIHPQGWISSACYVDVPAAIGDGEDHAG
;
A
#
# COMPACT_ATOMS: atom_id res chain seq x y z
N ASP A 1 -28.13 0.99 0.71
CA ASP A 1 -27.03 0.98 -0.27
C ASP A 1 -25.70 1.18 0.45
N VAL A 2 -24.73 0.29 0.22
CA VAL A 2 -23.40 0.31 0.86
C VAL A 2 -22.61 1.54 0.40
N ALA A 3 -22.65 1.87 -0.89
CA ALA A 3 -21.91 3.02 -1.43
C ALA A 3 -22.38 4.34 -0.83
N ALA A 4 -23.70 4.52 -0.69
CA ALA A 4 -24.26 5.70 -0.04
C ALA A 4 -23.85 5.83 1.43
N ARG A 5 -23.76 4.69 2.15
CA ARG A 5 -23.31 4.69 3.55
C ARG A 5 -21.83 5.01 3.68
N ARG A 6 -20.96 4.50 2.79
CA ARG A 6 -19.54 4.88 2.76
C ARG A 6 -19.40 6.38 2.48
N ALA A 7 -20.12 6.90 1.48
CA ALA A 7 -20.12 8.34 1.18
C ALA A 7 -20.58 9.18 2.38
N LEU A 8 -21.62 8.72 3.12
CA LEU A 8 -22.10 9.40 4.32
C LEU A 8 -21.03 9.38 5.43
N ALA A 9 -20.34 8.25 5.65
CA ALA A 9 -19.26 8.19 6.62
C ALA A 9 -18.13 9.17 6.27
N HIS A 10 -17.75 9.27 5.01
CA HIS A 10 -16.76 10.24 4.54
C HIS A 10 -17.24 11.70 4.72
N ALA A 11 -18.51 11.98 4.48
CA ALA A 11 -19.08 13.31 4.72
C ALA A 11 -19.03 13.68 6.21
N TRP A 12 -19.35 12.77 7.11
CA TRP A 12 -19.22 12.99 8.55
C TRP A 12 -17.76 13.22 8.98
N LEU A 13 -16.80 12.46 8.42
CA LEU A 13 -15.36 12.71 8.66
C LEU A 13 -14.94 14.10 8.19
N ALA A 14 -15.41 14.55 7.03
CA ALA A 14 -15.10 15.87 6.50
C ALA A 14 -15.69 17.01 7.35
N LEU A 15 -16.80 16.75 8.06
CA LEU A 15 -17.41 17.67 8.99
C LEU A 15 -16.81 17.61 10.42
N GLY A 16 -15.90 16.65 10.67
CA GLY A 16 -15.31 16.43 12.00
C GLY A 16 -16.19 15.60 12.94
N GLU A 17 -17.33 15.10 12.48
CA GLU A 17 -18.30 14.31 13.25
C GLU A 17 -17.85 12.85 13.32
N ALA A 18 -16.80 12.62 14.08
CA ALA A 18 -16.13 11.32 14.19
C ALA A 18 -17.02 10.20 14.79
N PRO A 19 -17.86 10.44 15.81
CA PRO A 19 -18.75 9.40 16.35
C PRO A 19 -19.74 8.87 15.31
N GLU A 20 -20.35 9.73 14.51
CA GLU A 20 -21.32 9.40 13.46
C GLU A 20 -20.66 8.56 12.35
N ALA A 21 -19.45 8.98 11.93
CA ALA A 21 -18.65 8.24 10.96
C ALA A 21 -18.28 6.84 11.49
N ALA A 22 -17.83 6.75 12.75
CA ALA A 22 -17.49 5.49 13.39
C ALA A 22 -18.68 4.53 13.47
N ALA A 23 -19.86 5.01 13.83
CA ALA A 23 -21.06 4.19 13.91
C ALA A 23 -21.43 3.57 12.55
N ILE A 24 -21.37 4.35 11.48
CA ILE A 24 -21.62 3.86 10.12
C ILE A 24 -20.56 2.83 9.70
N ALA A 25 -19.30 3.13 9.94
CA ALA A 25 -18.18 2.24 9.57
C ALA A 25 -18.26 0.91 10.32
N GLN A 26 -18.59 0.92 11.62
CA GLN A 26 -18.79 -0.29 12.42
C GLN A 26 -19.95 -1.14 11.91
N ASP A 27 -21.10 -0.53 11.55
CA ASP A 27 -22.20 -1.28 10.95
C ASP A 27 -21.83 -1.89 9.59
N LEU A 28 -21.08 -1.18 8.75
CA LEU A 28 -20.56 -1.74 7.49
C LEU A 28 -19.63 -2.94 7.73
N LEU A 29 -18.70 -2.83 8.68
CA LEU A 29 -17.76 -3.90 9.04
C LEU A 29 -18.46 -5.10 9.69
N SER A 30 -19.55 -4.89 10.45
CA SER A 30 -20.35 -6.00 11.00
C SER A 30 -20.96 -6.89 9.92
N ARG A 31 -21.26 -6.31 8.75
CA ARG A 31 -21.83 -6.99 7.58
C ARG A 31 -20.75 -7.52 6.63
N SER A 32 -19.64 -6.82 6.52
CA SER A 32 -18.51 -7.17 5.67
C SER A 32 -17.19 -6.86 6.38
N PRO A 33 -16.65 -7.80 7.17
CA PRO A 33 -15.39 -7.58 7.91
C PRO A 33 -14.16 -7.29 7.03
N VAL A 34 -14.27 -7.52 5.71
CA VAL A 34 -13.21 -7.26 4.74
C VAL A 34 -13.37 -5.93 3.99
N ASP A 35 -14.34 -5.10 4.38
CA ASP A 35 -14.57 -3.79 3.78
C ASP A 35 -13.46 -2.81 4.15
N GLN A 36 -12.50 -2.66 3.24
CA GLN A 36 -11.31 -1.84 3.47
C GLN A 36 -11.62 -0.34 3.59
N GLU A 37 -12.63 0.16 2.87
CA GLU A 37 -13.05 1.55 2.97
C GLU A 37 -13.71 1.84 4.32
N ALA A 38 -14.54 0.94 4.80
CA ALA A 38 -15.14 1.05 6.12
C ALA A 38 -14.08 0.94 7.24
N ALA A 39 -13.07 0.06 7.09
CA ALA A 39 -11.97 -0.03 8.05
C ALA A 39 -11.14 1.26 8.10
N ALA A 40 -10.84 1.86 6.95
CA ALA A 40 -10.13 3.13 6.88
C ALA A 40 -10.95 4.30 7.48
N ALA A 41 -12.25 4.36 7.19
CA ALA A 41 -13.14 5.35 7.79
C ALA A 41 -13.21 5.20 9.32
N LEU A 42 -13.28 3.98 9.82
CA LEU A 42 -13.29 3.69 11.26
C LEU A 42 -11.95 4.11 11.92
N ALA A 43 -10.82 3.77 11.32
CA ALA A 43 -9.50 4.17 11.80
C ALA A 43 -9.37 5.70 11.87
N THR A 44 -9.81 6.40 10.82
CA THR A 44 -9.80 7.86 10.77
C THR A 44 -10.70 8.47 11.84
N ALA A 45 -11.91 7.95 12.00
CA ALA A 45 -12.84 8.40 13.02
C ALA A 45 -12.29 8.23 14.45
N TRP A 46 -11.73 7.07 14.76
CA TRP A 46 -11.10 6.83 16.05
C TRP A 46 -9.91 7.72 16.31
N ARG A 47 -9.07 7.96 15.30
CA ARG A 47 -7.95 8.90 15.40
C ARG A 47 -8.43 10.32 15.71
N LEU A 48 -9.44 10.83 15.01
CA LEU A 48 -10.01 12.16 15.23
C LEU A 48 -10.66 12.28 16.61
N ALA A 49 -11.31 11.23 17.09
CA ALA A 49 -11.93 11.20 18.42
C ALA A 49 -10.93 10.98 19.57
N GLY A 50 -9.65 10.70 19.28
CA GLY A 50 -8.68 10.31 20.30
C GLY A 50 -8.97 8.95 20.94
N ASP A 51 -9.72 8.08 20.27
CA ASP A 51 -10.10 6.74 20.76
C ASP A 51 -8.89 5.79 20.73
N ALA A 52 -8.58 5.17 21.85
CA ALA A 52 -7.44 4.28 21.99
C ALA A 52 -7.47 3.07 21.05
N ARG A 53 -8.67 2.62 20.62
CA ARG A 53 -8.86 1.51 19.68
C ARG A 53 -8.22 1.78 18.31
N TYR A 54 -7.95 3.04 17.97
CA TYR A 54 -7.15 3.38 16.80
C TYR A 54 -5.79 2.66 16.81
N ARG A 55 -5.11 2.60 17.97
CA ARG A 55 -3.79 1.97 18.11
C ARG A 55 -3.84 0.46 17.94
N ASP A 56 -4.96 -0.17 18.31
CA ASP A 56 -5.15 -1.61 18.12
C ASP A 56 -5.34 -1.95 16.64
N LEU A 57 -6.03 -1.08 15.88
CA LEU A 57 -6.24 -1.25 14.45
C LEU A 57 -5.02 -0.84 13.62
N CYS A 58 -4.30 0.19 14.05
CA CYS A 58 -3.14 0.77 13.38
C CYS A 58 -1.87 0.60 14.24
N ASP A 59 -1.57 -0.63 14.63
CA ASP A 59 -0.33 -0.97 15.34
C ASP A 59 0.85 -0.97 14.36
N TYR A 60 1.43 0.20 14.12
CA TYR A 60 2.54 0.35 13.18
C TYR A 60 3.75 -0.48 13.58
N ALA A 61 4.03 -0.64 14.87
CA ALA A 61 5.17 -1.42 15.34
C ALA A 61 5.04 -2.92 15.00
N ALA A 62 3.82 -3.45 15.05
CA ALA A 62 3.55 -4.85 14.72
C ALA A 62 3.21 -5.10 13.26
N LEU A 63 2.67 -4.10 12.54
CA LEU A 63 2.07 -4.28 11.22
C LEU A 63 2.88 -3.65 10.08
N VAL A 64 3.90 -2.83 10.37
CA VAL A 64 4.82 -2.31 9.35
C VAL A 64 6.12 -3.10 9.40
N GLY A 65 6.48 -3.75 8.30
CA GLY A 65 7.69 -4.55 8.18
C GLY A 65 8.57 -4.06 7.04
N VAL A 66 9.89 -4.07 7.26
CA VAL A 66 10.90 -3.78 6.23
C VAL A 66 11.57 -5.08 5.82
N HIS A 67 11.63 -5.31 4.52
CA HIS A 67 12.20 -6.53 3.95
C HIS A 67 13.08 -6.20 2.75
N THR A 68 14.13 -6.98 2.55
CA THR A 68 14.90 -6.98 1.31
C THR A 68 14.28 -8.00 0.37
N ILE A 69 14.10 -7.65 -0.90
CA ILE A 69 13.60 -8.58 -1.91
C ILE A 69 14.67 -9.61 -2.25
N ASP A 70 14.24 -10.80 -2.68
CA ASP A 70 15.14 -11.87 -3.06
C ASP A 70 15.80 -11.58 -4.42
N THR A 71 17.01 -12.10 -4.65
CA THR A 71 17.60 -12.10 -6.00
C THR A 71 16.86 -13.14 -6.86
N PRO A 72 16.14 -12.73 -7.93
CA PRO A 72 15.42 -13.69 -8.76
C PRO A 72 16.36 -14.61 -9.52
N ARG A 73 15.84 -15.74 -9.96
CA ARG A 73 16.59 -16.68 -10.80
C ARG A 73 16.99 -16.01 -12.12
N GLY A 74 18.23 -16.25 -12.56
CA GLY A 74 18.79 -15.69 -13.80
C GLY A 74 19.67 -14.47 -13.56
N TRP A 75 19.69 -13.88 -12.37
CA TRP A 75 20.60 -12.79 -11.99
C TRP A 75 21.64 -13.25 -10.98
N THR A 76 22.87 -12.72 -11.12
CA THR A 76 24.02 -13.06 -10.28
C THR A 76 24.01 -12.33 -8.93
N SER A 77 23.32 -11.20 -8.85
CA SER A 77 23.18 -10.40 -7.63
C SER A 77 21.91 -9.57 -7.65
N LEU A 78 21.47 -9.12 -6.47
CA LEU A 78 20.34 -8.20 -6.35
C LEU A 78 20.62 -6.87 -7.05
N THR A 79 21.84 -6.36 -6.95
CA THR A 79 22.25 -5.11 -7.63
C THR A 79 22.09 -5.22 -9.15
N THR A 80 22.60 -6.28 -9.76
CA THR A 80 22.46 -6.50 -11.21
C THR A 80 20.99 -6.60 -11.63
N TYR A 81 20.19 -7.27 -10.81
CA TYR A 81 18.74 -7.35 -11.04
C TYR A 81 18.05 -5.98 -10.95
N LEU A 82 18.32 -5.21 -9.89
CA LEU A 82 17.72 -3.89 -9.69
C LEU A 82 18.12 -2.90 -10.79
N ASP A 83 19.35 -2.96 -11.31
CA ASP A 83 19.78 -2.13 -12.43
C ASP A 83 18.99 -2.44 -13.70
N GLU A 84 18.78 -3.72 -14.01
CA GLU A 84 17.97 -4.14 -15.16
C GLU A 84 16.48 -3.80 -14.95
N LEU A 85 15.93 -4.06 -13.76
CA LEU A 85 14.55 -3.70 -13.41
C LEU A 85 14.32 -2.20 -13.55
N ARG A 86 15.26 -1.36 -13.07
CA ARG A 86 15.19 0.09 -13.19
C ARG A 86 15.14 0.52 -14.67
N GLY A 87 15.97 -0.07 -15.52
CA GLY A 87 15.95 0.16 -16.96
C GLY A 87 14.59 -0.15 -17.57
N ALA A 88 14.09 -1.35 -17.32
CA ALA A 88 12.77 -1.81 -17.80
C ALA A 88 11.63 -0.92 -17.32
N LEU A 89 11.62 -0.56 -16.04
CA LEU A 89 10.58 0.33 -15.49
C LEU A 89 10.62 1.72 -16.12
N ASN A 90 11.82 2.27 -16.37
CA ASN A 90 11.95 3.58 -17.03
C ASN A 90 11.34 3.60 -18.44
N GLU A 91 11.45 2.51 -19.20
CA GLU A 91 10.82 2.38 -20.51
C GLU A 91 9.30 2.38 -20.45
N LEU A 92 8.71 1.90 -19.35
CA LEU A 92 7.27 1.87 -19.13
C LEU A 92 6.70 3.22 -18.68
N HIS A 93 7.53 4.19 -18.28
CA HIS A 93 7.10 5.53 -17.88
C HIS A 93 6.89 6.43 -19.12
N VAL A 94 5.82 6.17 -19.88
CA VAL A 94 5.48 6.91 -21.11
C VAL A 94 4.75 8.24 -20.84
N LEU A 95 4.21 8.43 -19.64
CA LEU A 95 3.51 9.65 -19.27
C LEU A 95 4.51 10.73 -18.81
N ARG A 96 4.20 12.00 -19.13
CA ARG A 96 5.03 13.16 -18.73
C ARG A 96 4.63 13.77 -17.39
N ALA A 97 3.46 13.43 -16.88
CA ALA A 97 2.91 13.90 -15.61
C ALA A 97 2.16 12.78 -14.91
N HIS A 98 1.77 13.00 -13.66
CA HIS A 98 0.95 12.05 -12.92
C HIS A 98 -0.43 11.90 -13.57
N PRO A 99 -1.01 10.68 -13.57
CA PRO A 99 -2.37 10.47 -14.06
C PRO A 99 -3.38 11.22 -13.21
N ILE A 100 -4.45 11.71 -13.88
CA ILE A 100 -5.59 12.33 -13.18
C ILE A 100 -6.24 11.29 -12.24
N GLU A 101 -6.73 11.76 -11.10
CA GLU A 101 -7.42 10.92 -10.08
C GLU A 101 -6.53 9.88 -9.36
N GLN A 102 -5.21 9.93 -9.56
CA GLN A 102 -4.28 9.12 -8.76
C GLN A 102 -3.77 9.91 -7.54
N SER A 103 -3.26 9.17 -6.55
CA SER A 103 -2.69 9.76 -5.33
C SER A 103 -1.38 10.52 -5.58
N LEU A 104 -0.67 10.20 -6.64
CA LEU A 104 0.63 10.78 -6.99
C LEU A 104 0.55 12.27 -7.29
N ARG A 105 1.50 13.04 -6.77
CA ARG A 105 1.75 14.45 -7.09
C ARG A 105 3.24 14.64 -7.39
N GLY A 106 3.57 15.39 -8.45
CA GLY A 106 4.97 15.65 -8.80
C GLY A 106 5.75 14.40 -9.17
N GLY A 107 5.35 13.74 -10.25
CA GLY A 107 6.01 12.52 -10.73
C GLY A 107 5.27 11.86 -11.89
N THR A 108 5.68 10.64 -12.23
CA THR A 108 5.03 9.80 -13.22
C THR A 108 4.74 8.41 -12.66
N GLN A 109 3.73 7.77 -13.19
CA GLN A 109 3.36 6.40 -12.85
C GLN A 109 3.14 5.61 -14.14
N THR A 110 3.44 4.31 -14.13
CA THR A 110 3.12 3.44 -15.25
C THR A 110 1.62 3.42 -15.49
N SER A 111 1.20 3.54 -16.74
CA SER A 111 -0.22 3.57 -17.12
C SER A 111 -0.88 2.20 -16.99
N GLN A 112 -0.10 1.14 -17.11
CA GLN A 112 -0.58 -0.24 -17.03
C GLN A 112 -0.13 -0.89 -15.72
N ASN A 113 -0.91 -1.87 -15.27
CA ASN A 113 -0.55 -2.76 -14.19
C ASN A 113 0.67 -3.59 -14.61
N LEU A 114 1.73 -3.60 -13.80
CA LEU A 114 2.97 -4.34 -14.08
C LEU A 114 2.77 -5.86 -14.19
N LEU A 115 1.66 -6.40 -13.67
CA LEU A 115 1.27 -7.80 -13.92
C LEU A 115 1.04 -8.11 -15.40
N MET A 116 0.80 -7.10 -16.21
CA MET A 116 0.56 -7.22 -17.66
C MET A 116 1.80 -6.85 -18.49
N ALA A 117 2.91 -6.49 -17.84
CA ALA A 117 4.13 -6.11 -18.55
C ALA A 117 4.84 -7.35 -19.09
N ASP A 118 5.17 -7.31 -20.38
CA ASP A 118 5.94 -8.36 -21.07
C ASP A 118 7.44 -8.01 -21.06
N HIS A 119 8.04 -8.02 -19.85
CA HIS A 119 9.48 -7.80 -19.69
C HIS A 119 10.03 -8.75 -18.62
N PRO A 120 11.13 -9.50 -18.91
CA PRO A 120 11.65 -10.52 -17.99
C PRO A 120 11.97 -9.99 -16.59
N ALA A 121 12.61 -8.81 -16.47
CA ALA A 121 12.96 -8.23 -15.18
C ALA A 121 11.71 -7.81 -14.38
N VAL A 122 10.65 -7.32 -15.04
CA VAL A 122 9.39 -6.97 -14.39
C VAL A 122 8.64 -8.23 -13.93
N THR A 123 8.61 -9.26 -14.77
CA THR A 123 8.02 -10.57 -14.39
C THR A 123 8.76 -11.19 -13.20
N ALA A 124 10.09 -11.11 -13.19
CA ALA A 124 10.92 -11.62 -12.11
C ALA A 124 10.71 -10.88 -10.77
N PHE A 125 10.23 -9.63 -10.79
CA PHE A 125 9.89 -8.88 -9.58
C PHE A 125 8.87 -9.63 -8.70
N PHE A 126 7.87 -10.24 -9.30
CA PHE A 126 6.86 -10.99 -8.56
C PHE A 126 7.41 -12.26 -7.91
N GLN A 127 8.50 -12.82 -8.44
CA GLN A 127 9.25 -13.89 -7.79
C GLN A 127 10.12 -13.35 -6.64
N ALA A 128 10.76 -12.19 -6.84
CA ALA A 128 11.63 -11.55 -5.85
C ALA A 128 10.90 -11.14 -4.57
N VAL A 129 9.62 -10.77 -4.66
CA VAL A 129 8.81 -10.35 -3.50
C VAL A 129 8.10 -11.50 -2.80
N GLU A 130 8.08 -12.70 -3.36
CA GLU A 130 7.36 -13.85 -2.79
C GLU A 130 7.88 -14.27 -1.41
N GLY A 131 9.20 -14.34 -1.25
CA GLY A 131 9.86 -14.62 0.04
C GLY A 131 9.51 -13.58 1.11
N PRO A 132 9.75 -12.30 0.86
CA PRO A 132 9.35 -11.18 1.71
C PRO A 132 7.88 -11.17 2.11
N ILE A 133 6.95 -11.37 1.16
CA ILE A 133 5.50 -11.44 1.46
C ILE A 133 5.20 -12.60 2.41
N ARG A 134 5.80 -13.76 2.18
CA ARG A 134 5.62 -14.94 3.04
C ARG A 134 6.16 -14.68 4.44
N ALA A 135 7.36 -14.12 4.55
CA ALA A 135 7.98 -13.77 5.82
C ALA A 135 7.14 -12.75 6.60
N TYR A 136 6.66 -11.70 5.94
CA TYR A 136 5.77 -10.72 6.55
C TYR A 136 4.47 -11.36 7.06
N ARG A 137 3.79 -12.16 6.24
CA ARG A 137 2.56 -12.85 6.64
C ARG A 137 2.77 -13.81 7.82
N GLN A 138 3.92 -14.46 7.88
CA GLN A 138 4.30 -15.30 9.02
C GLN A 138 4.54 -14.46 10.28
N ALA A 139 5.20 -13.32 10.16
CA ALA A 139 5.51 -12.42 11.27
C ALA A 139 4.25 -11.81 11.90
N ILE A 140 3.30 -11.32 11.10
CA ILE A 140 2.04 -10.76 11.61
C ILE A 140 1.12 -11.82 12.22
N GLY A 141 1.25 -13.10 11.81
CA GLY A 141 0.47 -14.21 12.32
C GLY A 141 -1.03 -14.11 12.02
N GLN A 142 -1.80 -14.91 12.75
CA GLN A 142 -3.27 -14.89 12.71
C GLN A 142 -3.82 -14.27 13.99
N GLY A 143 -5.02 -13.70 13.93
CA GLY A 143 -5.69 -13.08 15.07
C GLY A 143 -7.15 -12.76 14.75
N PRO A 144 -7.94 -12.37 15.76
CA PRO A 144 -9.37 -12.04 15.59
C PRO A 144 -9.61 -10.62 15.09
N ASP A 145 -8.57 -9.78 15.03
CA ASP A 145 -8.68 -8.40 14.55
C ASP A 145 -8.95 -8.34 13.05
N LEU A 146 -9.44 -7.18 12.58
CA LEU A 146 -9.83 -6.96 11.19
C LEU A 146 -8.69 -7.22 10.16
N PHE A 147 -7.44 -7.11 10.61
CA PHE A 147 -6.28 -7.30 9.75
C PHE A 147 -5.81 -8.75 9.74
N ARG A 148 -5.50 -9.33 10.93
CA ARG A 148 -4.93 -10.69 11.04
C ARG A 148 -5.94 -11.78 10.73
N ALA A 149 -7.24 -11.54 10.91
CA ALA A 149 -8.29 -12.47 10.52
C ALA A 149 -8.30 -12.79 9.01
N ARG A 150 -7.72 -11.92 8.19
CA ARG A 150 -7.58 -12.10 6.74
C ARG A 150 -6.35 -12.94 6.33
N ASN A 151 -5.45 -13.24 7.27
CA ASN A 151 -4.22 -14.00 6.99
C ASN A 151 -4.52 -15.50 6.79
N GLY A 152 -5.12 -15.83 5.67
CA GLY A 152 -5.48 -17.20 5.26
C GLY A 152 -4.32 -17.98 4.64
N ALA A 153 -4.65 -19.05 3.92
CA ALA A 153 -3.68 -20.00 3.37
C ALA A 153 -2.84 -19.48 2.19
N GLY A 154 -3.31 -18.46 1.46
CA GLY A 154 -2.65 -17.96 0.27
C GLY A 154 -2.67 -16.44 0.16
N HIS A 155 -2.00 -15.93 -0.86
CA HIS A 155 -2.09 -14.53 -1.28
C HIS A 155 -2.00 -14.45 -2.80
N ARG A 156 -2.38 -13.33 -3.35
CA ARG A 156 -2.15 -12.96 -4.74
C ARG A 156 -1.88 -11.47 -4.84
N VAL A 157 -1.02 -11.07 -5.75
CA VAL A 157 -0.84 -9.67 -6.11
C VAL A 157 -2.04 -9.25 -6.97
N LEU A 158 -2.75 -8.21 -6.56
CA LEU A 158 -3.90 -7.66 -7.30
C LEU A 158 -3.46 -6.62 -8.32
N GLY A 159 -2.38 -5.89 -8.03
CA GLY A 159 -1.82 -4.91 -8.92
C GLY A 159 -0.50 -4.38 -8.40
N ALA A 160 0.30 -3.89 -9.34
CA ALA A 160 1.56 -3.21 -9.08
C ALA A 160 1.78 -2.12 -10.13
N TRP A 161 2.32 -1.01 -9.69
CA TRP A 161 2.65 0.13 -10.55
C TRP A 161 4.01 0.67 -10.16
N SER A 162 4.79 1.09 -11.14
CA SER A 162 6.02 1.82 -10.88
C SER A 162 5.71 3.31 -10.79
N VAL A 163 6.29 3.95 -9.80
CA VAL A 163 6.19 5.38 -9.56
C VAL A 163 7.60 5.98 -9.62
N ARG A 164 7.74 7.10 -10.30
CA ARG A 164 8.97 7.89 -10.33
C ARG A 164 8.65 9.31 -9.86
N LEU A 165 9.07 9.61 -8.65
CA LEU A 165 8.90 10.93 -8.05
C LEU A 165 9.90 11.93 -8.64
N GLN A 166 9.46 13.18 -8.77
CA GLN A 166 10.32 14.33 -8.99
C GLN A 166 10.71 14.96 -7.64
N PRO A 167 11.65 15.90 -7.58
CA PRO A 167 11.89 16.66 -6.36
C PRO A 167 10.60 17.24 -5.79
N ASN A 168 10.37 17.03 -4.49
CA ASN A 168 9.13 17.38 -3.77
C ASN A 168 7.87 16.63 -4.25
N GLY A 169 8.03 15.54 -5.02
CA GLY A 169 6.92 14.66 -5.37
C GLY A 169 6.51 13.80 -4.18
N PHE A 170 5.19 13.52 -4.07
CA PHE A 170 4.63 12.73 -2.98
C PHE A 170 3.33 12.04 -3.40
N HIS A 171 2.85 11.14 -2.55
CA HIS A 171 1.50 10.62 -2.62
C HIS A 171 0.63 11.30 -1.56
N VAL A 172 -0.58 11.71 -1.95
CA VAL A 172 -1.60 12.08 -0.96
C VAL A 172 -2.06 10.84 -0.21
N ASP A 173 -2.55 11.01 1.00
CA ASP A 173 -3.13 9.92 1.79
C ASP A 173 -4.21 9.20 0.98
N HIS A 174 -4.10 7.89 0.90
CA HIS A 174 -4.99 7.06 0.11
C HIS A 174 -5.08 5.65 0.68
N ILE A 175 -6.05 4.90 0.21
CA ILE A 175 -6.26 3.49 0.54
C ILE A 175 -6.29 2.63 -0.72
N HIS A 176 -6.07 1.34 -0.56
CA HIS A 176 -6.24 0.33 -1.60
C HIS A 176 -7.50 -0.50 -1.29
N PRO A 177 -8.70 -0.11 -1.78
CA PRO A 177 -9.98 -0.71 -1.32
C PRO A 177 -10.08 -2.21 -1.57
N GLN A 178 -9.40 -2.71 -2.59
CA GLN A 178 -9.39 -4.13 -2.96
C GLN A 178 -8.22 -4.91 -2.35
N GLY A 179 -7.22 -4.21 -1.79
CA GLY A 179 -6.03 -4.81 -1.20
C GLY A 179 -6.19 -5.10 0.29
N TRP A 180 -5.57 -6.17 0.75
CA TRP A 180 -5.40 -6.43 2.17
C TRP A 180 -4.08 -5.82 2.69
N ILE A 181 -2.99 -6.04 1.96
CA ILE A 181 -1.66 -5.52 2.24
C ILE A 181 -1.24 -4.62 1.09
N SER A 182 -0.65 -3.49 1.41
CA SER A 182 0.03 -2.60 0.47
C SER A 182 1.51 -2.55 0.83
N SER A 183 2.36 -2.38 -0.18
CA SER A 183 3.81 -2.29 0.01
C SER A 183 4.42 -1.35 -1.02
N ALA A 184 5.46 -0.62 -0.62
CA ALA A 184 6.36 0.08 -1.53
C ALA A 184 7.68 -0.70 -1.64
N CYS A 185 8.23 -0.80 -2.85
CA CYS A 185 9.57 -1.32 -3.10
C CYS A 185 10.42 -0.21 -3.71
N TYR A 186 11.47 0.18 -3.01
CA TYR A 186 12.39 1.22 -3.45
C TYR A 186 13.47 0.60 -4.35
N VAL A 187 13.31 0.79 -5.66
CA VAL A 187 14.25 0.26 -6.68
C VAL A 187 15.44 1.18 -6.84
N ASP A 188 15.24 2.49 -6.73
CA ASP A 188 16.27 3.52 -6.83
C ASP A 188 15.95 4.65 -5.86
N VAL A 189 16.91 4.99 -5.00
CA VAL A 189 16.76 6.04 -3.98
C VAL A 189 17.88 7.05 -4.21
N PRO A 190 17.56 8.34 -4.41
CA PRO A 190 18.56 9.37 -4.58
C PRO A 190 19.51 9.49 -3.38
N ALA A 191 20.79 9.68 -3.61
CA ALA A 191 21.81 9.86 -2.56
C ALA A 191 21.51 11.06 -1.64
N ALA A 192 20.68 12.01 -2.08
CA ALA A 192 20.24 13.14 -1.27
C ALA A 192 19.27 12.76 -0.13
N ILE A 193 18.66 11.57 -0.23
CA ILE A 193 17.89 10.98 0.88
C ILE A 193 18.92 10.26 1.74
N GLY A 194 19.55 10.98 2.65
CA GLY A 194 20.56 10.43 3.54
C GLY A 194 19.98 9.44 4.56
N ASP A 195 20.87 8.72 5.26
CA ASP A 195 20.53 7.79 6.35
C ASP A 195 20.02 8.52 7.64
N GLY A 196 19.50 9.73 7.51
CA GLY A 196 19.03 10.55 8.63
C GLY A 196 17.73 9.99 9.22
N GLU A 197 17.69 9.87 10.54
CA GLU A 197 16.55 9.39 11.34
C GLU A 197 15.27 10.23 11.17
N ASP A 198 15.30 11.34 10.44
CA ASP A 198 14.22 12.34 10.35
C ASP A 198 13.39 12.27 9.06
N HIS A 199 13.58 11.26 8.20
CA HIS A 199 12.87 11.13 6.93
C HIS A 199 11.88 9.96 6.91
N ALA A 200 11.07 9.85 7.95
CA ALA A 200 9.85 9.06 7.89
C ALA A 200 8.85 9.85 7.02
N GLY A 201 8.79 9.53 5.71
CA GLY A 201 7.76 10.00 4.80
C GLY A 201 6.43 9.32 5.06
#